data_043eb71a396fe0624f495ad43470414f
#
_entry.id   043eb71a396fe0624f495ad43470414f
#
_cell.length_a   1.000
_cell.length_b   1.000
_cell.length_c   1.000
_cell.angle_alpha   90.00
_cell.angle_beta   90.00
_cell.angle_gamma   90.00
#
_symmetry.space_group_name_H-M   'P 1'
#
loop_
_entity.id
_entity.type
_entity.pdbx_description
1 polymer ?
#
loop_
_entity_poly.entity_id
_entity_poly.type
_entity_poly.pdbx_seq_one_letter_code
_entity_poly.pdbx_strand_id
1 'polypeptide(L)'
;MHLSIDVGEKNFAYCTLDKGKILTWDKVDLMKKKTQTVLVTCSYLIDLFNNLDLDNCDFVLIEQQMRTNVRASKIGQHIWSWLRGRYPNLKVEFVPSFRKTQFFLGKNTLSDKQRKTWSVTKVKELLKGTDQELWLDVLQRFDKQDDLADCYLQYYVSTQT
;
A
#
# COMPACT_ATOMS: atom_id res chain seq x y z
N MET A 1 0.35 8.89 -12.96
CA MET A 1 -0.23 7.80 -12.12
C MET A 1 0.62 7.61 -10.86
N HIS A 2 0.02 7.15 -9.76
CA HIS A 2 0.70 6.86 -8.49
C HIS A 2 0.46 5.41 -8.10
N LEU A 3 1.43 4.80 -7.42
CA LEU A 3 1.30 3.48 -6.81
C LEU A 3 1.56 3.59 -5.30
N SER A 4 0.67 3.09 -4.48
CA SER A 4 0.81 3.03 -3.03
C SER A 4 0.80 1.57 -2.56
N ILE A 5 1.75 1.20 -1.71
CA ILE A 5 2.02 -0.18 -1.31
C ILE A 5 2.08 -0.29 0.21
N ASP A 6 1.38 -1.29 0.74
CA ASP A 6 1.60 -1.82 2.09
C ASP A 6 2.24 -3.21 1.99
N VAL A 7 3.44 -3.33 2.56
CA VAL A 7 4.31 -4.51 2.37
C VAL A 7 3.95 -5.62 3.35
N GLY A 8 3.45 -6.72 2.82
CA GLY A 8 3.23 -7.96 3.54
C GLY A 8 3.42 -9.18 2.65
N GLU A 9 3.83 -10.32 3.18
CA GLU A 9 3.98 -11.54 2.36
C GLU A 9 2.64 -12.22 2.08
N LYS A 10 1.77 -12.33 3.10
CA LYS A 10 0.40 -12.87 2.96
C LYS A 10 -0.63 -11.82 2.56
N ASN A 11 -0.36 -10.58 2.91
CA ASN A 11 -1.27 -9.47 2.69
C ASN A 11 -0.50 -8.34 2.02
N PHE A 12 0.01 -8.59 0.82
CA PHE A 12 0.60 -7.54 0.01
C PHE A 12 -0.52 -6.73 -0.61
N ALA A 13 -0.71 -5.51 -0.13
CA ALA A 13 -1.75 -4.63 -0.64
C ALA A 13 -1.16 -3.51 -1.49
N TYR A 14 -1.88 -3.12 -2.52
CA TYR A 14 -1.49 -2.02 -3.38
C TYR A 14 -2.70 -1.29 -3.97
N CYS A 15 -2.48 -0.04 -4.31
CA CYS A 15 -3.47 0.82 -4.92
C CYS A 15 -2.79 1.66 -6.01
N THR A 16 -3.28 1.59 -7.25
CA THR A 16 -2.87 2.52 -8.31
C THR A 16 -3.92 3.60 -8.46
N LEU A 17 -3.47 4.85 -8.59
CA LEU A 17 -4.35 6.01 -8.67
C LEU A 17 -3.87 6.97 -9.75
N ASP A 18 -4.80 7.59 -10.43
CA ASP A 18 -4.52 8.71 -11.34
C ASP A 18 -5.43 9.89 -11.03
N LYS A 19 -4.83 11.05 -10.80
CA LYS A 19 -5.56 12.30 -10.47
C LYS A 19 -6.62 12.13 -9.37
N GLY A 20 -6.27 11.36 -8.34
CA GLY A 20 -7.16 11.09 -7.20
C GLY A 20 -8.17 9.95 -7.41
N LYS A 21 -8.24 9.36 -8.60
CA LYS A 21 -9.13 8.24 -8.90
C LYS A 21 -8.41 6.92 -8.78
N ILE A 22 -9.02 5.97 -8.11
CA ILE A 22 -8.52 4.60 -7.98
C ILE A 22 -8.67 3.90 -9.33
N LEU A 23 -7.58 3.33 -9.83
CA LEU A 23 -7.56 2.50 -11.04
C LEU A 23 -7.54 1.02 -10.70
N THR A 24 -6.73 0.65 -9.70
CA THR A 24 -6.64 -0.71 -9.17
C THR A 24 -6.49 -0.65 -7.67
N TRP A 25 -7.14 -1.54 -6.95
CA TRP A 25 -7.02 -1.66 -5.51
C TRP A 25 -7.16 -3.13 -5.14
N ASP A 26 -6.05 -3.75 -4.76
CA ASP A 26 -6.01 -5.20 -4.60
C ASP A 26 -5.07 -5.64 -3.48
N LYS A 27 -5.24 -6.87 -3.05
CA LYS A 27 -4.41 -7.52 -2.05
C LYS A 27 -4.09 -8.94 -2.49
N VAL A 28 -2.81 -9.30 -2.46
CA VAL A 28 -2.29 -10.57 -2.96
C VAL A 28 -1.58 -11.33 -1.85
N ASP A 29 -1.83 -12.64 -1.77
CA ASP A 29 -1.02 -13.55 -0.97
C ASP A 29 0.17 -14.04 -1.81
N LEU A 30 1.36 -13.56 -1.43
CA LEU A 30 2.63 -13.94 -2.08
C LEU A 30 3.27 -15.17 -1.43
N MET A 31 2.68 -15.66 -0.32
CA MET A 31 3.24 -16.76 0.46
C MET A 31 2.69 -18.12 -0.02
N LYS A 32 3.42 -18.78 -0.89
CA LYS A 32 3.02 -20.10 -1.44
C LYS A 32 3.46 -21.26 -0.55
N LYS A 33 4.52 -21.08 0.26
CA LYS A 33 5.07 -22.12 1.17
C LYS A 33 5.60 -21.47 2.45
N LYS A 34 5.45 -22.15 3.60
CA LYS A 34 5.96 -21.68 4.91
C LYS A 34 7.47 -21.37 4.93
N THR A 35 8.24 -22.14 4.18
CA THR A 35 9.71 -22.03 4.10
C THR A 35 10.18 -21.13 2.96
N GLN A 36 9.27 -20.37 2.35
CA GLN A 36 9.60 -19.49 1.23
C GLN A 36 10.63 -18.43 1.66
N THR A 37 11.66 -18.27 0.84
CA THR A 37 12.65 -17.20 1.07
C THR A 37 12.12 -15.84 0.61
N VAL A 38 12.71 -14.77 1.13
CA VAL A 38 12.39 -13.39 0.68
C VAL A 38 12.63 -13.22 -0.82
N LEU A 39 13.68 -13.85 -1.37
CA LEU A 39 13.98 -13.75 -2.81
C LEU A 39 12.88 -14.37 -3.68
N VAL A 40 12.31 -15.48 -3.26
CA VAL A 40 11.18 -16.11 -3.98
C VAL A 40 9.95 -15.19 -3.90
N THR A 41 9.66 -14.61 -2.74
CA THR A 41 8.58 -13.60 -2.61
C THR A 41 8.81 -12.43 -3.55
N CYS A 42 10.05 -11.93 -3.65
CA CYS A 42 10.40 -10.84 -4.56
C CYS A 42 10.24 -11.21 -6.04
N SER A 43 10.47 -12.47 -6.41
CA SER A 43 10.20 -12.93 -7.79
C SER A 43 8.72 -12.82 -8.13
N TYR A 44 7.82 -13.22 -7.24
CA TYR A 44 6.37 -13.04 -7.43
C TYR A 44 5.95 -11.58 -7.49
N LEU A 45 6.62 -10.72 -6.72
CA LEU A 45 6.39 -9.27 -6.79
C LEU A 45 6.81 -8.67 -8.11
N ILE A 46 7.94 -9.09 -8.67
CA ILE A 46 8.40 -8.65 -9.99
C ILE A 46 7.39 -9.06 -11.06
N ASP A 47 6.89 -10.29 -11.01
CA ASP A 47 5.85 -10.75 -11.93
C ASP A 47 4.56 -9.91 -11.78
N LEU A 48 4.15 -9.60 -10.55
CA LEU A 48 3.01 -8.72 -10.29
C LEU A 48 3.24 -7.33 -10.91
N PHE A 49 4.39 -6.71 -10.65
CA PHE A 49 4.71 -5.36 -11.17
C PHE A 49 4.86 -5.31 -12.68
N ASN A 50 5.34 -6.39 -13.32
CA ASN A 50 5.38 -6.49 -14.78
C ASN A 50 3.97 -6.51 -15.42
N ASN A 51 2.94 -6.89 -14.65
CA ASN A 51 1.54 -6.84 -15.09
C ASN A 51 0.84 -5.50 -14.77
N LEU A 52 1.49 -4.61 -14.03
CA LEU A 52 1.02 -3.24 -13.81
C LEU A 52 1.68 -2.31 -14.82
N ASP A 53 0.90 -1.43 -15.41
CA ASP A 53 1.42 -0.38 -16.30
C ASP A 53 2.12 0.72 -15.48
N LEU A 54 3.39 0.47 -15.13
CA LEU A 54 4.21 1.39 -14.35
C LEU A 54 5.00 2.39 -15.23
N ASP A 55 4.97 2.27 -16.54
CA ASP A 55 5.68 3.18 -17.45
C ASP A 55 5.15 4.62 -17.32
N ASN A 56 3.87 4.78 -16.96
CA ASN A 56 3.22 6.06 -16.70
C ASN A 56 3.13 6.40 -15.21
N CYS A 57 3.91 5.73 -14.36
CA CYS A 57 3.94 5.99 -12.94
C CYS A 57 4.95 7.09 -12.61
N ASP A 58 4.50 8.13 -11.91
CA ASP A 58 5.33 9.27 -11.52
C ASP A 58 5.89 9.09 -10.10
N PHE A 59 5.14 8.39 -9.26
CA PHE A 59 5.42 8.32 -7.83
C PHE A 59 4.98 6.99 -7.21
N VAL A 60 5.84 6.39 -6.40
CA VAL A 60 5.55 5.19 -5.62
C VAL A 60 5.75 5.47 -4.14
N LEU A 61 4.74 5.14 -3.35
CA LEU A 61 4.75 5.18 -1.89
C LEU A 61 4.84 3.76 -1.35
N ILE A 62 5.82 3.50 -0.50
CA ILE A 62 5.99 2.22 0.19
C ILE A 62 5.83 2.45 1.68
N GLU A 63 4.90 1.77 2.36
CA GLU A 63 4.81 1.89 3.81
C GLU A 63 6.09 1.42 4.47
N GLN A 64 6.66 2.30 5.32
CA GLN A 64 7.85 1.98 6.07
C GLN A 64 7.54 0.94 7.14
N GLN A 65 8.15 -0.21 7.04
CA GLN A 65 7.97 -1.29 7.99
C GLN A 65 8.81 -1.08 9.26
N MET A 66 8.30 -1.58 10.40
CA MET A 66 9.06 -1.56 11.65
C MET A 66 10.34 -2.40 11.52
N ARG A 67 11.42 -1.96 12.17
CA ARG A 67 12.71 -2.67 12.17
C ARG A 67 12.62 -4.12 12.66
N THR A 68 11.66 -4.42 13.53
CA THR A 68 11.38 -5.77 14.03
C THR A 68 10.77 -6.69 12.97
N ASN A 69 10.10 -6.14 11.94
CA ASN A 69 9.59 -6.90 10.82
C ASN A 69 10.65 -6.99 9.70
N VAL A 70 11.69 -7.77 9.98
CA VAL A 70 12.88 -7.88 9.12
C VAL A 70 12.53 -8.36 7.70
N ARG A 71 11.60 -9.29 7.56
CA ARG A 71 11.23 -9.83 6.24
C ARG A 71 10.52 -8.77 5.39
N ALA A 72 9.52 -8.10 5.94
CA ALA A 72 8.81 -7.03 5.22
C ALA A 72 9.74 -5.84 4.92
N SER A 73 10.65 -5.50 5.82
CA SER A 73 11.67 -4.46 5.58
C SER A 73 12.58 -4.82 4.40
N LYS A 74 13.05 -6.07 4.32
CA LYS A 74 13.85 -6.55 3.18
C LYS A 74 13.07 -6.50 1.87
N ILE A 75 11.82 -6.94 1.89
CA ILE A 75 10.95 -6.89 0.71
C ILE A 75 10.77 -5.43 0.24
N GLY A 76 10.49 -4.51 1.15
CA GLY A 76 10.38 -3.08 0.82
C GLY A 76 11.64 -2.52 0.17
N GLN A 77 12.83 -2.88 0.66
CA GLN A 77 14.11 -2.49 0.06
C GLN A 77 14.33 -3.09 -1.32
N HIS A 78 13.95 -4.36 -1.53
CA HIS A 78 13.99 -4.99 -2.85
C HIS A 78 13.06 -4.32 -3.85
N ILE A 79 11.83 -3.99 -3.42
CA ILE A 79 10.88 -3.22 -4.24
C ILE A 79 11.49 -1.88 -4.65
N TRP A 80 12.04 -1.13 -3.70
CA TRP A 80 12.67 0.15 -3.96
C TRP A 80 13.81 0.01 -4.98
N SER A 81 14.72 -0.95 -4.77
CA SER A 81 15.87 -1.17 -5.64
C SER A 81 15.45 -1.58 -7.05
N TRP A 82 14.48 -2.47 -7.18
CA TRP A 82 13.98 -2.92 -8.46
C TRP A 82 13.31 -1.78 -9.24
N LEU A 83 12.43 -1.02 -8.58
CA LEU A 83 11.75 0.13 -9.18
C LEU A 83 12.75 1.19 -9.66
N ARG A 84 13.74 1.54 -8.82
CA ARG A 84 14.76 2.54 -9.17
C ARG A 84 15.69 2.06 -10.29
N GLY A 85 15.99 0.78 -10.34
CA GLY A 85 16.80 0.20 -11.42
C GLY A 85 16.03 0.13 -12.75
N ARG A 86 14.74 -0.19 -12.71
CA ARG A 86 13.90 -0.32 -13.91
C ARG A 86 13.39 1.04 -14.42
N TYR A 87 13.08 1.96 -13.52
CA TYR A 87 12.51 3.29 -13.79
C TYR A 87 13.33 4.39 -13.12
N PRO A 88 14.47 4.83 -13.71
CA PRO A 88 15.41 5.77 -13.04
C PRO A 88 14.79 7.11 -12.65
N ASN A 89 13.78 7.57 -13.37
CA ASN A 89 13.12 8.85 -13.11
C ASN A 89 11.94 8.74 -12.13
N LEU A 90 11.53 7.51 -11.78
CA LEU A 90 10.42 7.27 -10.87
C LEU A 90 10.80 7.71 -9.44
N LYS A 91 9.96 8.53 -8.83
CA LYS A 91 10.10 8.86 -7.41
C LYS A 91 9.58 7.72 -6.56
N VAL A 92 10.40 7.18 -5.68
CA VAL A 92 10.02 6.08 -4.77
C VAL A 92 10.36 6.50 -3.35
N GLU A 93 9.36 6.59 -2.48
CA GLU A 93 9.51 7.04 -1.10
C GLU A 93 8.95 6.02 -0.10
N PHE A 94 9.65 5.88 1.04
CA PHE A 94 9.11 5.20 2.22
C PHE A 94 8.30 6.17 3.07
N VAL A 95 7.08 5.79 3.43
CA VAL A 95 6.15 6.60 4.21
C VAL A 95 5.98 5.98 5.60
N PRO A 96 6.24 6.73 6.69
CA PRO A 96 5.99 6.25 8.04
C PRO A 96 4.51 5.91 8.26
N SER A 97 4.22 4.76 8.85
CA SER A 97 2.85 4.27 9.07
C SER A 97 1.99 5.22 9.94
N PHE A 98 2.62 5.98 10.85
CA PHE A 98 1.92 6.93 11.71
C PHE A 98 1.47 8.21 10.98
N ARG A 99 1.98 8.51 9.78
CA ARG A 99 1.67 9.75 9.05
C ARG A 99 0.16 9.90 8.79
N LYS A 100 -0.52 8.80 8.54
CA LYS A 100 -1.98 8.76 8.32
C LYS A 100 -2.74 9.26 9.56
N THR A 101 -2.47 8.69 10.71
CA THR A 101 -3.13 9.10 11.97
C THR A 101 -2.72 10.50 12.41
N GLN A 102 -1.48 10.88 12.21
CA GLN A 102 -1.01 12.23 12.52
C GLN A 102 -1.74 13.30 11.69
N PHE A 103 -1.92 13.06 10.40
CA PHE A 103 -2.62 13.99 9.52
C PHE A 103 -4.08 14.23 9.95
N PHE A 104 -4.83 13.15 10.20
CA PHE A 104 -6.25 13.27 10.52
C PHE A 104 -6.56 13.59 11.99
N LEU A 105 -5.72 13.12 12.92
CA LEU A 105 -5.97 13.18 14.36
C LEU A 105 -5.00 14.11 15.12
N GLY A 106 -4.00 14.66 14.42
CA GLY A 106 -2.98 15.53 15.03
C GLY A 106 -1.95 14.81 15.89
N LYS A 107 -2.18 13.55 16.25
CA LYS A 107 -1.29 12.72 17.07
C LYS A 107 -1.56 11.23 16.86
N ASN A 108 -0.54 10.41 17.18
CA ASN A 108 -0.68 8.95 17.13
C ASN A 108 -0.99 8.41 18.53
N THR A 109 -2.27 8.34 18.90
CA THR A 109 -2.75 7.87 20.20
C THR A 109 -3.51 6.55 20.14
N LEU A 110 -3.67 5.99 18.94
CA LEU A 110 -4.42 4.76 18.74
C LEU A 110 -3.55 3.52 19.00
N SER A 111 -4.09 2.52 19.69
CA SER A 111 -3.50 1.18 19.70
C SER A 111 -3.53 0.57 18.30
N ASP A 112 -2.73 -0.47 18.04
CA ASP A 112 -2.71 -1.14 16.74
C ASP A 112 -4.09 -1.62 16.29
N LYS A 113 -4.88 -2.19 17.19
CA LYS A 113 -6.25 -2.63 16.90
C LYS A 113 -7.16 -1.47 16.54
N GLN A 114 -7.09 -0.38 17.30
CA GLN A 114 -7.87 0.82 17.04
C GLN A 114 -7.49 1.46 15.71
N ARG A 115 -6.20 1.52 15.39
CA ARG A 115 -5.69 2.07 14.13
C ARG A 115 -6.23 1.32 12.91
N LYS A 116 -6.25 -0.02 12.96
CA LYS A 116 -6.79 -0.86 11.88
C LYS A 116 -8.26 -0.60 11.62
N THR A 117 -9.08 -0.58 12.68
CA THR A 117 -10.51 -0.26 12.57
C THR A 117 -10.73 1.16 12.07
N TRP A 118 -9.94 2.11 12.59
CA TRP A 118 -9.99 3.51 12.19
C TRP A 118 -9.66 3.70 10.70
N SER A 119 -8.60 3.07 10.19
CA SER A 119 -8.21 3.17 8.77
C SER A 119 -9.35 2.75 7.85
N VAL A 120 -9.97 1.61 8.12
CA VAL A 120 -11.11 1.12 7.32
C VAL A 120 -12.30 2.07 7.38
N THR A 121 -12.65 2.54 8.58
CA THR A 121 -13.75 3.50 8.77
C THR A 121 -13.48 4.80 8.01
N LYS A 122 -12.25 5.32 8.12
CA LYS A 122 -11.87 6.58 7.46
C LYS A 122 -11.94 6.48 5.94
N VAL A 123 -11.50 5.39 5.35
CA VAL A 123 -11.62 5.18 3.90
C VAL A 123 -13.08 5.10 3.47
N LYS A 124 -13.92 4.40 4.24
CA LYS A 124 -15.37 4.36 3.96
C LYS A 124 -16.01 5.76 3.98
N GLU A 125 -15.62 6.59 4.95
CA GLU A 125 -16.07 7.99 5.01
C GLU A 125 -15.63 8.80 3.80
N LEU A 126 -14.36 8.64 3.37
CA LEU A 126 -13.79 9.41 2.26
C LEU A 126 -14.37 9.02 0.89
N LEU A 127 -14.73 7.77 0.68
CA LEU A 127 -15.27 7.28 -0.60
C LEU A 127 -16.79 7.37 -0.69
N LYS A 128 -17.50 7.34 0.45
CA LYS A 128 -18.98 7.38 0.49
C LYS A 128 -19.50 8.66 -0.14
N GLY A 129 -20.49 8.53 -1.02
CA GLY A 129 -21.11 9.67 -1.72
C GLY A 129 -20.25 10.28 -2.82
N THR A 130 -19.13 9.69 -3.18
CA THR A 130 -18.27 10.12 -4.29
C THR A 130 -18.48 9.23 -5.53
N ASP A 131 -17.94 9.64 -6.66
CA ASP A 131 -17.93 8.83 -7.89
C ASP A 131 -17.08 7.54 -7.78
N GLN A 132 -16.39 7.36 -6.65
CA GLN A 132 -15.56 6.20 -6.33
C GLN A 132 -16.18 5.27 -5.28
N GLU A 133 -17.42 5.50 -4.87
CA GLU A 133 -18.09 4.69 -3.84
C GLU A 133 -18.14 3.19 -4.18
N LEU A 134 -18.17 2.84 -5.48
CA LEU A 134 -18.13 1.44 -5.94
C LEU A 134 -16.89 0.67 -5.47
N TRP A 135 -15.79 1.36 -5.15
CA TRP A 135 -14.60 0.72 -4.58
C TRP A 135 -14.80 0.18 -3.16
N LEU A 136 -15.86 0.59 -2.47
CA LEU A 136 -16.23 0.00 -1.18
C LEU A 136 -16.65 -1.46 -1.33
N ASP A 137 -17.22 -1.86 -2.47
CA ASP A 137 -17.56 -3.25 -2.77
C ASP A 137 -16.29 -4.10 -2.93
N VAL A 138 -15.24 -3.53 -3.51
CA VAL A 138 -13.92 -4.19 -3.59
C VAL A 138 -13.34 -4.38 -2.20
N LEU A 139 -13.36 -3.34 -1.36
CA LEU A 139 -12.87 -3.41 0.02
C LEU A 139 -13.60 -4.50 0.83
N GLN A 140 -14.91 -4.64 0.65
CA GLN A 140 -15.73 -5.62 1.37
C GLN A 140 -15.47 -7.08 0.99
N ARG A 141 -14.84 -7.35 -0.17
CA ARG A 141 -14.49 -8.72 -0.60
C ARG A 141 -13.37 -9.34 0.24
N PHE A 142 -12.65 -8.54 1.01
CA PHE A 142 -11.52 -9.00 1.81
C PHE A 142 -11.87 -9.04 3.28
N ASP A 143 -11.59 -10.16 3.95
CA ASP A 143 -11.79 -10.31 5.40
C ASP A 143 -10.93 -9.32 6.18
N LYS A 144 -9.68 -9.13 5.76
CA LYS A 144 -8.73 -8.18 6.32
C LYS A 144 -8.65 -6.96 5.41
N GLN A 145 -9.31 -5.88 5.78
CA GLN A 145 -9.47 -4.67 4.98
C GLN A 145 -8.44 -3.57 5.30
N ASP A 146 -7.79 -3.67 6.46
CA ASP A 146 -6.89 -2.63 6.96
C ASP A 146 -5.69 -2.37 6.04
N ASP A 147 -5.08 -3.41 5.45
CA ASP A 147 -3.93 -3.26 4.55
C ASP A 147 -4.32 -2.47 3.27
N LEU A 148 -5.50 -2.74 2.73
CA LEU A 148 -6.05 -1.99 1.59
C LEU A 148 -6.36 -0.54 1.96
N ALA A 149 -7.01 -0.34 3.11
CA ALA A 149 -7.32 0.98 3.61
C ALA A 149 -6.05 1.80 3.83
N ASP A 150 -4.99 1.18 4.35
CA ASP A 150 -3.70 1.81 4.59
C ASP A 150 -3.03 2.27 3.30
N CYS A 151 -3.09 1.50 2.21
CA CYS A 151 -2.61 1.92 0.90
C CYS A 151 -3.31 3.19 0.40
N TYR A 152 -4.64 3.24 0.47
CA TYR A 152 -5.40 4.40 0.01
C TYR A 152 -5.13 5.64 0.86
N LEU A 153 -5.14 5.51 2.20
CA LEU A 153 -4.87 6.63 3.11
C LEU A 153 -3.45 7.16 2.98
N GLN A 154 -2.47 6.30 2.76
CA GLN A 154 -1.08 6.70 2.51
C GLN A 154 -0.99 7.61 1.28
N TYR A 155 -1.62 7.24 0.18
CA TYR A 155 -1.72 8.08 -1.00
C TYR A 155 -2.46 9.39 -0.68
N TYR A 156 -3.67 9.30 -0.13
CA TYR A 156 -4.51 10.46 0.17
C TYR A 156 -3.74 11.53 0.95
N VAL A 157 -3.12 11.13 2.07
CA VAL A 157 -2.34 12.05 2.91
C VAL A 157 -1.13 12.63 2.17
N SER A 158 -0.43 11.83 1.36
CA SER A 158 0.76 12.30 0.63
C SER A 158 0.44 13.31 -0.48
N THR A 159 -0.80 13.34 -0.95
CA THR A 159 -1.25 14.32 -1.95
C THR A 159 -1.85 15.59 -1.35
N GLN A 160 -2.12 15.63 -0.04
CA GLN A 160 -2.63 16.81 0.66
C GLN A 160 -1.52 17.63 1.33
N THR A 161 -0.31 17.13 1.40
CA THR A 161 0.87 17.78 2.00
C THR A 161 1.88 18.17 0.94
#